data_0c72dbbe01d9fcf9fe289c061b010317
#
_entry.id   0c72dbbe01d9fcf9fe289c061b010317
#
_cell.length_a   1.000
_cell.length_b   1.000
_cell.length_c   1.000
_cell.angle_alpha   90.00
_cell.angle_beta   90.00
_cell.angle_gamma   90.00
#
_symmetry.space_group_name_H-M   'P 1'
#
loop_
_entity.id
_entity.type
_entity.pdbx_description
1 polymer ?
#
loop_
_entity_poly.entity_id
_entity_poly.type
_entity_poly.pdbx_seq_one_letter_code
_entity_poly.pdbx_strand_id
1 'polypeptide(L)'
;MSSAPPGIIYIASLPHSGSTLLDLLLGSHSKIEGLGEVSKLKRYADAPLGGGPLGRKQQCTCGAASLWQCPHWQRVEAALQNQGSSLRDLSVTATGRRRFRRDNGLLYSAVLEATGKTFVVDSSKSAARLKMLIAADTHPLYPVFLYRQPHGQINSMVKKYGNPDRALIDNLRANEAILDVLKGRSFVTVRYEDITADPSRALSRILNPLGLEFEDRQLDWARLRHHNLAGNAMRFSGNGELKEDDSWRRMMAPELIERVDRAIGKLESRIAECL
;
A
#
# COMPACT_ATOMS: atom_id res chain seq x y z
N MET A 1 -11.46 23.00 10.54
CA MET A 1 -12.18 21.79 10.07
C MET A 1 -11.99 20.70 11.10
N SER A 2 -13.02 19.92 11.44
CA SER A 2 -12.87 18.78 12.35
C SER A 2 -11.97 17.73 11.69
N SER A 3 -10.98 17.22 12.42
CA SER A 3 -10.11 16.13 11.91
C SER A 3 -10.95 14.87 11.70
N ALA A 4 -10.64 14.12 10.64
CA ALA A 4 -11.27 12.83 10.41
C ALA A 4 -10.97 11.85 11.57
N PRO A 5 -11.89 10.94 11.92
CA PRO A 5 -11.66 9.96 12.98
C PRO A 5 -10.49 9.03 12.64
N PRO A 6 -9.78 8.51 13.67
CA PRO A 6 -8.68 7.55 13.49
C PRO A 6 -9.09 6.38 12.63
N GLY A 7 -8.22 5.97 11.70
CA GLY A 7 -8.61 4.91 10.77
C GLY A 7 -7.50 4.42 9.84
N ILE A 8 -7.93 3.77 8.78
CA ILE A 8 -7.08 3.04 7.84
C ILE A 8 -7.07 3.76 6.49
N ILE A 9 -5.90 4.18 6.04
CA ILE A 9 -5.65 4.61 4.66
C ILE A 9 -5.31 3.34 3.87
N TYR A 10 -6.21 2.92 2.99
CA TYR A 10 -5.99 1.71 2.19
C TYR A 10 -5.54 2.09 0.77
N ILE A 11 -4.31 1.73 0.40
CA ILE A 11 -3.81 1.93 -0.96
C ILE A 11 -4.28 0.78 -1.84
N ALA A 12 -5.33 1.05 -2.63
CA ALA A 12 -5.81 0.16 -3.68
C ALA A 12 -5.03 0.44 -4.97
N SER A 13 -4.33 -0.54 -5.48
CA SER A 13 -3.49 -0.40 -6.66
C SER A 13 -3.14 -1.77 -7.26
N LEU A 14 -2.35 -1.76 -8.33
CA LEU A 14 -1.73 -2.97 -8.84
C LEU A 14 -0.27 -3.09 -8.37
N PRO A 15 0.36 -4.27 -8.51
CA PRO A 15 1.81 -4.39 -8.41
C PRO A 15 2.51 -3.42 -9.38
N HIS A 16 3.64 -2.88 -8.97
CA HIS A 16 4.44 -1.93 -9.78
C HIS A 16 3.80 -0.54 -10.02
N SER A 17 2.81 -0.13 -9.24
CA SER A 17 2.18 1.20 -9.31
C SER A 17 2.84 2.27 -8.41
N GLY A 18 3.93 1.96 -7.71
CA GLY A 18 4.53 2.91 -6.76
C GLY A 18 3.93 2.86 -5.34
N SER A 19 3.11 1.85 -5.01
CA SER A 19 2.46 1.73 -3.70
C SER A 19 3.42 1.67 -2.52
N THR A 20 4.61 1.10 -2.68
CA THR A 20 5.65 1.11 -1.63
C THR A 20 6.17 2.54 -1.39
N LEU A 21 6.38 3.31 -2.45
CA LEU A 21 6.79 4.71 -2.33
C LEU A 21 5.71 5.54 -1.62
N LEU A 22 4.45 5.43 -2.05
CA LEU A 22 3.35 6.16 -1.43
C LEU A 22 3.18 5.78 0.05
N ASP A 23 3.31 4.50 0.39
CA ASP A 23 3.25 4.03 1.78
C ASP A 23 4.36 4.66 2.64
N LEU A 24 5.60 4.70 2.12
CA LEU A 24 6.73 5.32 2.82
C LEU A 24 6.55 6.84 2.98
N LEU A 25 6.10 7.53 1.93
CA LEU A 25 5.80 8.96 1.99
C LEU A 25 4.70 9.28 3.01
N LEU A 26 3.59 8.54 2.99
CA LEU A 26 2.51 8.72 3.96
C LEU A 26 2.94 8.34 5.38
N GLY A 27 3.65 7.22 5.55
CA GLY A 27 4.18 6.76 6.83
C GLY A 27 5.27 7.65 7.41
N SER A 28 5.79 8.60 6.63
CA SER A 28 6.72 9.64 7.09
C SER A 28 6.02 10.80 7.79
N HIS A 29 4.69 10.92 7.67
CA HIS A 29 3.91 11.94 8.36
C HIS A 29 3.84 11.67 9.88
N SER A 30 3.84 12.73 10.70
CA SER A 30 3.86 12.63 12.18
C SER A 30 2.64 11.89 12.76
N LYS A 31 1.50 11.86 12.06
CA LYS A 31 0.24 11.24 12.49
C LYS A 31 -0.10 9.91 11.80
N ILE A 32 0.76 9.42 10.92
CA ILE A 32 0.48 8.24 10.10
C ILE A 32 1.56 7.18 10.32
N GLU A 33 1.17 5.91 10.44
CA GLU A 33 2.07 4.75 10.49
C GLU A 33 1.94 3.92 9.22
N GLY A 34 3.05 3.71 8.49
CA GLY A 34 3.11 2.86 7.30
C GLY A 34 3.32 1.39 7.68
N LEU A 35 2.42 0.50 7.26
CA LEU A 35 2.50 -0.93 7.57
C LEU A 35 3.02 -1.78 6.40
N GLY A 36 3.02 -1.25 5.19
CA GLY A 36 3.31 -2.05 4.00
C GLY A 36 2.15 -2.97 3.62
N GLU A 37 2.48 -4.14 3.09
CA GLU A 37 1.49 -5.14 2.66
C GLU A 37 1.02 -5.99 3.85
N VAL A 38 0.04 -5.50 4.61
CA VAL A 38 -0.54 -6.21 5.77
C VAL A 38 -1.01 -7.62 5.41
N SER A 39 -1.49 -7.86 4.19
CA SER A 39 -1.85 -9.20 3.70
C SER A 39 -0.72 -10.23 3.79
N LYS A 40 0.52 -9.79 3.99
CA LYS A 40 1.69 -10.66 4.16
C LYS A 40 2.08 -10.89 5.61
N LEU A 41 1.33 -10.34 6.58
CA LEU A 41 1.65 -10.43 8.01
C LEU A 41 2.02 -11.84 8.43
N LYS A 42 1.23 -12.85 8.05
CA LYS A 42 1.47 -14.26 8.43
C LYS A 42 2.87 -14.74 8.06
N ARG A 43 3.37 -14.37 6.87
CA ARG A 43 4.74 -14.71 6.44
C ARG A 43 5.81 -14.19 7.40
N TYR A 44 5.58 -13.02 7.98
CA TYR A 44 6.50 -12.37 8.90
C TYR A 44 6.35 -12.90 10.32
N ALA A 45 5.12 -13.16 10.75
CA ALA A 45 4.81 -13.70 12.08
C ALA A 45 5.27 -15.15 12.24
N ASP A 46 5.27 -15.95 11.16
CA ASP A 46 5.76 -17.33 11.17
C ASP A 46 7.28 -17.45 10.98
N ALA A 47 7.97 -16.32 10.70
CA ALA A 47 9.43 -16.35 10.58
C ALA A 47 10.09 -16.62 11.93
N PRO A 48 11.21 -17.39 11.96
CA PRO A 48 12.03 -17.54 13.15
C PRO A 48 12.58 -16.21 13.67
N LEU A 49 12.92 -16.17 14.96
CA LEU A 49 13.51 -14.97 15.60
C LEU A 49 14.74 -14.42 14.88
N GLY A 50 15.62 -15.31 14.43
CA GLY A 50 16.85 -14.96 13.70
C GLY A 50 16.66 -14.61 12.22
N GLY A 51 15.42 -14.54 11.76
CA GLY A 51 15.08 -14.37 10.34
C GLY A 51 14.75 -15.71 9.67
N GLY A 52 13.91 -15.65 8.63
CA GLY A 52 13.43 -16.82 7.94
C GLY A 52 14.21 -17.13 6.67
N PRO A 53 13.96 -18.31 6.06
CA PRO A 53 14.66 -18.77 4.86
C PRO A 53 14.46 -17.87 3.64
N LEU A 54 13.49 -16.97 3.67
CA LEU A 54 13.23 -16.00 2.61
C LEU A 54 14.08 -14.71 2.72
N GLY A 55 15.03 -14.64 3.69
CA GLY A 55 15.97 -13.54 3.87
C GLY A 55 15.29 -12.18 3.90
N ARG A 56 15.73 -11.24 3.05
CA ARG A 56 15.18 -9.88 2.97
C ARG A 56 13.66 -9.80 2.77
N LYS A 57 13.01 -10.85 2.25
CA LYS A 57 11.56 -10.89 2.07
C LYS A 57 10.78 -11.03 3.39
N GLN A 58 11.48 -11.31 4.50
CA GLN A 58 10.93 -11.40 5.85
C GLN A 58 11.52 -10.36 6.81
N GLN A 59 12.45 -9.53 6.34
CA GLN A 59 13.02 -8.43 7.12
C GLN A 59 12.03 -7.27 7.23
N CYS A 60 11.98 -6.65 8.40
CA CYS A 60 11.34 -5.36 8.57
C CYS A 60 12.12 -4.27 7.81
N THR A 61 11.46 -3.24 7.34
CA THR A 61 12.11 -2.11 6.65
C THR A 61 13.16 -1.42 7.52
N CYS A 62 13.03 -1.45 8.85
CA CYS A 62 14.05 -0.92 9.77
C CYS A 62 15.37 -1.70 9.81
N GLY A 63 15.48 -2.80 9.07
CA GLY A 63 16.66 -3.67 9.04
C GLY A 63 16.63 -4.84 10.03
N ALA A 64 15.65 -4.91 10.94
CA ALA A 64 15.49 -6.05 11.84
C ALA A 64 15.30 -7.35 11.03
N ALA A 65 16.04 -8.40 11.37
CA ALA A 65 16.04 -9.66 10.62
C ALA A 65 14.68 -10.37 10.61
N SER A 66 13.85 -10.12 11.62
CA SER A 66 12.48 -10.62 11.68
C SER A 66 11.55 -9.55 12.28
N LEU A 67 10.25 -9.77 12.16
CA LEU A 67 9.22 -9.01 12.85
C LEU A 67 9.46 -9.01 14.38
N TRP A 68 9.88 -10.15 14.94
CA TRP A 68 10.10 -10.35 16.37
C TRP A 68 11.27 -9.57 16.96
N GLN A 69 12.23 -9.15 16.13
CA GLN A 69 13.37 -8.33 16.52
C GLN A 69 13.12 -6.82 16.27
N CYS A 70 11.99 -6.48 15.66
CA CYS A 70 11.66 -5.10 15.36
C CYS A 70 10.99 -4.44 16.58
N PRO A 71 11.57 -3.37 17.18
CA PRO A 71 10.98 -2.71 18.35
C PRO A 71 9.55 -2.20 18.15
N HIS A 72 9.20 -1.79 16.94
CA HIS A 72 7.84 -1.39 16.59
C HIS A 72 6.87 -2.58 16.72
N TRP A 73 7.19 -3.70 16.05
CA TRP A 73 6.32 -4.86 16.05
C TRP A 73 6.27 -5.57 17.42
N GLN A 74 7.32 -5.41 18.26
CA GLN A 74 7.28 -5.87 19.65
C GLN A 74 6.26 -5.07 20.48
N ARG A 75 6.14 -3.75 20.27
CA ARG A 75 5.09 -2.96 20.94
C ARG A 75 3.70 -3.34 20.46
N VAL A 76 3.54 -3.61 19.17
CA VAL A 76 2.27 -4.10 18.62
C VAL A 76 1.91 -5.47 19.21
N GLU A 77 2.89 -6.38 19.36
CA GLU A 77 2.69 -7.68 20.02
C GLU A 77 2.25 -7.50 21.47
N ALA A 78 2.88 -6.61 22.22
CA ALA A 78 2.50 -6.33 23.61
C ALA A 78 1.06 -5.81 23.69
N ALA A 79 0.66 -4.89 22.81
CA ALA A 79 -0.72 -4.40 22.74
C ALA A 79 -1.72 -5.52 22.41
N LEU A 80 -1.37 -6.45 21.51
CA LEU A 80 -2.20 -7.62 21.21
C LEU A 80 -2.31 -8.57 22.41
N GLN A 81 -1.21 -8.81 23.14
CA GLN A 81 -1.19 -9.66 24.33
C GLN A 81 -2.10 -9.13 25.42
N ASN A 82 -2.14 -7.81 25.62
CA ASN A 82 -3.10 -7.16 26.53
C ASN A 82 -4.56 -7.41 26.12
N GLN A 83 -4.81 -7.71 24.85
CA GLN A 83 -6.13 -8.05 24.31
C GLN A 83 -6.34 -9.59 24.19
N GLY A 84 -5.47 -10.40 24.76
CA GLY A 84 -5.56 -11.86 24.75
C GLY A 84 -5.26 -12.48 23.37
N SER A 85 -4.45 -11.82 22.52
CA SER A 85 -4.08 -12.28 21.18
C SER A 85 -2.59 -12.11 20.91
N SER A 86 -2.11 -12.62 19.78
CA SER A 86 -0.72 -12.51 19.33
C SER A 86 -0.69 -12.32 17.81
N LEU A 87 0.37 -11.70 17.28
CA LEU A 87 0.60 -11.60 15.83
C LEU A 87 0.58 -12.96 15.13
N ARG A 88 0.97 -14.03 15.82
CA ARG A 88 0.93 -15.41 15.29
C ARG A 88 -0.48 -15.95 15.13
N ASP A 89 -1.40 -15.51 15.98
CA ASP A 89 -2.80 -15.99 15.99
C ASP A 89 -3.65 -15.30 14.92
N LEU A 90 -3.19 -14.13 14.44
CA LEU A 90 -3.92 -13.35 13.48
C LEU A 90 -3.91 -13.97 12.08
N SER A 91 -5.08 -14.08 11.49
CA SER A 91 -5.29 -14.48 10.09
C SER A 91 -5.95 -13.33 9.31
N VAL A 92 -5.19 -12.26 9.08
CA VAL A 92 -5.66 -11.03 8.42
C VAL A 92 -6.13 -11.22 6.97
N THR A 93 -5.92 -12.41 6.41
CA THR A 93 -6.40 -12.84 5.08
C THR A 93 -7.42 -13.97 5.17
N ALA A 94 -8.00 -14.24 6.35
CA ALA A 94 -9.04 -15.25 6.52
C ALA A 94 -10.19 -15.03 5.54
N THR A 95 -10.72 -16.11 4.97
CA THR A 95 -11.88 -16.07 4.07
C THR A 95 -13.22 -15.96 4.81
N GLY A 96 -13.25 -16.41 6.07
CA GLY A 96 -14.44 -16.29 6.95
C GLY A 96 -14.59 -14.87 7.50
N ARG A 97 -15.75 -14.23 7.22
CA ARG A 97 -16.05 -12.82 7.59
C ARG A 97 -15.80 -12.51 9.06
N ARG A 98 -16.24 -13.39 10.00
CA ARG A 98 -16.08 -13.15 11.45
C ARG A 98 -14.61 -13.11 11.84
N ARG A 99 -13.81 -14.06 11.36
CA ARG A 99 -12.37 -14.14 11.65
C ARG A 99 -11.62 -12.98 11.01
N PHE A 100 -11.92 -12.67 9.74
CA PHE A 100 -11.33 -11.52 9.04
C PHE A 100 -11.59 -10.22 9.80
N ARG A 101 -12.86 -9.97 10.20
CA ARG A 101 -13.25 -8.78 10.97
C ARG A 101 -12.48 -8.69 12.28
N ARG A 102 -12.51 -9.78 13.09
CA ARG A 102 -11.82 -9.82 14.38
C ARG A 102 -10.33 -9.55 14.23
N ASP A 103 -9.65 -10.30 13.36
CA ASP A 103 -8.19 -10.30 13.28
C ASP A 103 -7.64 -8.99 12.69
N ASN A 104 -8.33 -8.40 11.73
CA ASN A 104 -7.95 -7.08 11.22
C ASN A 104 -8.30 -5.97 12.22
N GLY A 105 -9.45 -6.06 12.91
CA GLY A 105 -9.80 -5.12 13.97
C GLY A 105 -8.76 -5.09 15.10
N LEU A 106 -8.38 -6.26 15.61
CA LEU A 106 -7.33 -6.39 16.64
C LEU A 106 -6.00 -5.81 16.16
N LEU A 107 -5.57 -6.15 14.93
CA LEU A 107 -4.28 -5.67 14.40
C LEU A 107 -4.24 -4.14 14.32
N TYR A 108 -5.23 -3.52 13.67
CA TYR A 108 -5.20 -2.06 13.49
C TYR A 108 -5.36 -1.32 14.82
N SER A 109 -6.21 -1.80 15.72
CA SER A 109 -6.31 -1.23 17.07
C SER A 109 -4.98 -1.31 17.82
N ALA A 110 -4.30 -2.46 17.81
CA ALA A 110 -3.01 -2.64 18.47
C ALA A 110 -1.90 -1.76 17.86
N VAL A 111 -1.91 -1.55 16.52
CA VAL A 111 -0.95 -0.63 15.90
C VAL A 111 -1.21 0.81 16.30
N LEU A 112 -2.45 1.28 16.25
CA LEU A 112 -2.82 2.64 16.66
C LEU A 112 -2.46 2.89 18.15
N GLU A 113 -2.76 1.93 19.03
CA GLU A 113 -2.40 1.97 20.45
C GLU A 113 -0.86 2.02 20.64
N ALA A 114 -0.13 1.10 20.03
CA ALA A 114 1.32 0.97 20.17
C ALA A 114 2.12 2.16 19.64
N THR A 115 1.55 2.90 18.68
CA THR A 115 2.22 4.02 18.00
C THR A 115 1.73 5.39 18.45
N GLY A 116 0.53 5.48 19.00
CA GLY A 116 -0.15 6.76 19.28
C GLY A 116 -0.46 7.56 18.02
N LYS A 117 -0.41 6.93 16.82
CA LYS A 117 -0.75 7.57 15.55
C LYS A 117 -2.26 7.62 15.36
N THR A 118 -2.71 8.54 14.51
CA THR A 118 -4.13 8.68 14.17
C THR A 118 -4.54 7.77 13.01
N PHE A 119 -3.62 7.54 12.08
CA PHE A 119 -3.90 6.74 10.90
C PHE A 119 -2.84 5.66 10.68
N VAL A 120 -3.25 4.58 10.05
CA VAL A 120 -2.34 3.53 9.54
C VAL A 120 -2.51 3.39 8.03
N VAL A 121 -1.43 3.08 7.33
CA VAL A 121 -1.47 2.77 5.88
C VAL A 121 -1.35 1.26 5.68
N ASP A 122 -2.31 0.68 4.98
CA ASP A 122 -2.24 -0.68 4.43
C ASP A 122 -2.10 -0.63 2.91
N SER A 123 -0.94 -0.98 2.40
CA SER A 123 -0.64 -1.03 0.97
C SER A 123 -0.74 -2.43 0.36
N SER A 124 -1.66 -3.26 0.86
CA SER A 124 -1.89 -4.63 0.34
C SER A 124 -2.46 -4.67 -1.08
N LYS A 125 -2.92 -3.56 -1.63
CA LYS A 125 -3.32 -3.34 -3.03
C LYS A 125 -4.64 -4.01 -3.47
N SER A 126 -4.93 -5.21 -3.00
CA SER A 126 -6.00 -6.11 -3.49
C SER A 126 -7.41 -5.50 -3.41
N ALA A 127 -8.13 -5.46 -4.53
CA ALA A 127 -9.56 -5.11 -4.58
C ALA A 127 -10.42 -6.03 -3.70
N ALA A 128 -10.12 -7.32 -3.67
CA ALA A 128 -10.84 -8.28 -2.82
C ALA A 128 -10.64 -7.98 -1.32
N ARG A 129 -9.40 -7.63 -0.91
CA ARG A 129 -9.13 -7.23 0.47
C ARG A 129 -9.84 -5.92 0.83
N LEU A 130 -9.81 -4.92 -0.05
CA LEU A 130 -10.55 -3.68 0.12
C LEU A 130 -12.04 -3.95 0.36
N LYS A 131 -12.66 -4.78 -0.49
CA LYS A 131 -14.07 -5.20 -0.34
C LYS A 131 -14.34 -5.85 1.02
N MET A 132 -13.42 -6.70 1.50
CA MET A 132 -13.55 -7.34 2.80
C MET A 132 -13.38 -6.36 3.96
N LEU A 133 -12.45 -5.40 3.88
CA LEU A 133 -12.26 -4.35 4.90
C LEU A 133 -13.50 -3.45 4.99
N ILE A 134 -14.07 -3.05 3.86
CA ILE A 134 -15.33 -2.31 3.79
C ILE A 134 -16.46 -3.10 4.50
N ALA A 135 -16.59 -4.39 4.21
CA ALA A 135 -17.61 -5.24 4.81
C ALA A 135 -17.35 -5.58 6.29
N ALA A 136 -16.10 -5.52 6.73
CA ALA A 136 -15.72 -5.74 8.12
C ALA A 136 -16.08 -4.56 9.02
N ASP A 137 -15.96 -3.32 8.51
CA ASP A 137 -16.37 -2.09 9.20
C ASP A 137 -15.85 -2.01 10.64
N THR A 138 -14.55 -2.24 10.83
CA THR A 138 -13.91 -2.21 12.16
C THR A 138 -13.33 -0.86 12.52
N HIS A 139 -12.89 -0.11 11.51
CA HIS A 139 -12.31 1.22 11.61
C HIS A 139 -12.77 2.05 10.42
N PRO A 140 -12.85 3.38 10.54
CA PRO A 140 -13.00 4.28 9.40
C PRO A 140 -11.98 3.94 8.32
N LEU A 141 -12.44 3.83 7.08
CA LEU A 141 -11.61 3.42 5.94
C LEU A 141 -11.53 4.58 4.92
N TYR A 142 -10.32 4.94 4.57
CA TYR A 142 -9.99 6.02 3.63
C TYR A 142 -9.28 5.42 2.41
N PRO A 143 -10.03 4.98 1.39
CA PRO A 143 -9.43 4.37 0.23
C PRO A 143 -8.68 5.39 -0.62
N VAL A 144 -7.47 5.03 -1.04
CA VAL A 144 -6.67 5.76 -2.03
C VAL A 144 -6.49 4.85 -3.23
N PHE A 145 -7.02 5.24 -4.38
CA PHE A 145 -6.76 4.57 -5.64
C PHE A 145 -5.47 5.12 -6.23
N LEU A 146 -4.39 4.37 -6.11
CA LEU A 146 -3.12 4.70 -6.72
C LEU A 146 -3.05 4.08 -8.12
N TYR A 147 -3.15 4.93 -9.10
CA TYR A 147 -3.06 4.59 -10.52
C TYR A 147 -1.67 4.94 -11.07
N ARG A 148 -1.14 4.10 -11.92
CA ARG A 148 0.06 4.37 -12.70
C ARG A 148 -0.26 4.17 -14.18
N GLN A 149 0.30 5.01 -15.06
CA GLN A 149 0.16 4.85 -16.50
C GLN A 149 0.41 3.40 -16.92
N PRO A 150 -0.54 2.77 -17.62
CA PRO A 150 -0.48 1.33 -17.91
C PRO A 150 0.79 0.88 -18.62
N HIS A 151 1.34 1.69 -19.52
CA HIS A 151 2.59 1.38 -20.23
C HIS A 151 3.74 1.07 -19.25
N GLY A 152 4.01 1.98 -18.30
CA GLY A 152 5.07 1.77 -17.31
C GLY A 152 4.83 0.57 -16.43
N GLN A 153 3.59 0.33 -16.06
CA GLN A 153 3.21 -0.80 -15.22
C GLN A 153 3.29 -2.13 -15.98
N ILE A 154 2.73 -2.21 -17.19
CA ILE A 154 2.77 -3.38 -18.06
C ILE A 154 4.21 -3.73 -18.41
N ASN A 155 5.05 -2.74 -18.77
CA ASN A 155 6.48 -2.96 -19.01
C ASN A 155 7.18 -3.60 -17.80
N SER A 156 6.88 -3.12 -16.58
CA SER A 156 7.42 -3.71 -15.35
C SER A 156 6.92 -5.15 -15.11
N MET A 157 5.67 -5.43 -15.47
CA MET A 157 5.10 -6.77 -15.38
C MET A 157 5.71 -7.72 -16.40
N VAL A 158 5.90 -7.27 -17.65
CA VAL A 158 6.56 -8.03 -18.71
C VAL A 158 8.00 -8.38 -18.36
N LYS A 159 8.78 -7.41 -17.87
CA LYS A 159 10.15 -7.65 -17.39
C LYS A 159 10.21 -8.75 -16.33
N LYS A 160 9.21 -8.83 -15.47
CA LYS A 160 9.21 -9.77 -14.35
C LYS A 160 8.60 -11.13 -14.69
N TYR A 161 7.59 -11.18 -15.54
CA TYR A 161 6.77 -12.37 -15.80
C TYR A 161 6.83 -12.87 -17.24
N GLY A 162 7.37 -12.09 -18.19
CA GLY A 162 7.68 -12.49 -19.55
C GLY A 162 6.49 -12.57 -20.51
N ASN A 163 5.26 -12.23 -20.11
CA ASN A 163 4.07 -12.37 -20.95
C ASN A 163 3.31 -11.05 -21.14
N PRO A 164 3.45 -10.38 -22.32
CA PRO A 164 2.80 -9.09 -22.59
C PRO A 164 1.26 -9.15 -22.60
N ASP A 165 0.68 -10.19 -23.20
CA ASP A 165 -0.78 -10.32 -23.30
C ASP A 165 -1.41 -10.47 -21.92
N ARG A 166 -0.80 -11.33 -21.12
CA ARG A 166 -1.21 -11.53 -19.73
C ARG A 166 -1.06 -10.24 -18.91
N ALA A 167 0.04 -9.52 -19.09
CA ALA A 167 0.29 -8.26 -18.37
C ALA A 167 -0.77 -7.20 -18.71
N LEU A 168 -1.14 -7.06 -19.99
CA LEU A 168 -2.20 -6.15 -20.42
C LEU A 168 -3.57 -6.52 -19.83
N ILE A 169 -3.97 -7.79 -19.97
CA ILE A 169 -5.26 -8.27 -19.47
C ILE A 169 -5.34 -8.11 -17.95
N ASP A 170 -4.30 -8.49 -17.21
CA ASP A 170 -4.28 -8.40 -15.76
C ASP A 170 -4.29 -6.94 -15.29
N ASN A 171 -3.62 -6.02 -16.03
CA ASN A 171 -3.66 -4.59 -15.75
C ASN A 171 -5.08 -4.04 -15.84
N LEU A 172 -5.76 -4.27 -16.97
CA LEU A 172 -7.11 -3.77 -17.21
C LEU A 172 -8.09 -4.32 -16.17
N ARG A 173 -8.14 -5.64 -16.01
CA ARG A 173 -9.06 -6.32 -15.09
C ARG A 173 -8.88 -5.89 -13.65
N ALA A 174 -7.63 -5.74 -13.21
CA ALA A 174 -7.38 -5.39 -11.81
C ALA A 174 -7.72 -3.93 -11.50
N ASN A 175 -7.48 -2.99 -12.43
CA ASN A 175 -7.92 -1.60 -12.28
C ASN A 175 -9.45 -1.51 -12.28
N GLU A 176 -10.12 -2.19 -13.21
CA GLU A 176 -11.59 -2.25 -13.25
C GLU A 176 -12.17 -2.83 -11.96
N ALA A 177 -11.61 -3.91 -11.44
CA ALA A 177 -12.05 -4.51 -10.18
C ALA A 177 -11.92 -3.56 -8.97
N ILE A 178 -10.87 -2.72 -8.94
CA ILE A 178 -10.72 -1.70 -7.90
C ILE A 178 -11.80 -0.63 -8.05
N LEU A 179 -12.00 -0.09 -9.26
CA LEU A 179 -13.02 0.92 -9.54
C LEU A 179 -14.43 0.43 -9.22
N ASP A 180 -14.72 -0.84 -9.50
CA ASP A 180 -16.02 -1.46 -9.19
C ASP A 180 -16.26 -1.55 -7.67
N VAL A 181 -15.23 -1.85 -6.88
CA VAL A 181 -15.32 -1.86 -5.40
C VAL A 181 -15.49 -0.44 -4.86
N LEU A 182 -14.91 0.56 -5.49
CA LEU A 182 -14.95 1.97 -5.07
C LEU A 182 -16.21 2.69 -5.54
N LYS A 183 -16.94 2.15 -6.50
CA LYS A 183 -18.14 2.77 -7.06
C LYS A 183 -19.14 3.17 -5.97
N GLY A 184 -19.57 4.44 -5.99
CA GLY A 184 -20.52 5.01 -5.03
C GLY A 184 -19.95 5.24 -3.63
N ARG A 185 -18.61 5.27 -3.49
CA ARG A 185 -17.91 5.53 -2.23
C ARG A 185 -17.01 6.75 -2.35
N SER A 186 -16.73 7.38 -1.23
CA SER A 186 -15.69 8.43 -1.17
C SER A 186 -14.32 7.76 -1.20
N PHE A 187 -13.45 8.22 -2.09
CA PHE A 187 -12.04 7.82 -2.18
C PHE A 187 -11.23 8.93 -2.85
N VAL A 188 -9.92 8.84 -2.75
CA VAL A 188 -9.00 9.76 -3.42
C VAL A 188 -8.27 9.01 -4.52
N THR A 189 -8.23 9.58 -5.73
CA THR A 189 -7.38 9.08 -6.81
C THR A 189 -6.09 9.88 -6.87
N VAL A 190 -4.96 9.18 -6.95
CA VAL A 190 -3.63 9.77 -7.13
C VAL A 190 -2.89 9.01 -8.21
N ARG A 191 -2.23 9.74 -9.10
CA ARG A 191 -1.34 9.14 -10.10
C ARG A 191 0.08 9.01 -9.57
N TYR A 192 0.76 7.93 -9.92
CA TYR A 192 2.17 7.74 -9.59
C TYR A 192 3.04 8.87 -10.17
N GLU A 193 2.72 9.30 -11.37
CA GLU A 193 3.39 10.38 -12.09
C GLU A 193 3.26 11.72 -11.33
N ASP A 194 2.08 12.00 -10.75
CA ASP A 194 1.86 13.21 -9.92
C ASP A 194 2.72 13.16 -8.64
N ILE A 195 2.85 11.98 -8.01
CA ILE A 195 3.69 11.81 -6.81
C ILE A 195 5.16 12.10 -7.13
N THR A 196 5.64 11.74 -8.31
CA THR A 196 7.03 11.96 -8.70
C THR A 196 7.30 13.38 -9.22
N ALA A 197 6.29 14.05 -9.79
CA ALA A 197 6.41 15.41 -10.33
C ALA A 197 6.21 16.48 -9.25
N ASP A 198 5.18 16.34 -8.41
CA ASP A 198 4.85 17.27 -7.32
C ASP A 198 4.32 16.48 -6.11
N PRO A 199 5.21 15.91 -5.30
CA PRO A 199 4.84 15.07 -4.18
C PRO A 199 4.03 15.82 -3.12
N SER A 200 4.30 17.10 -2.88
CA SER A 200 3.60 17.90 -1.87
C SER A 200 2.12 18.05 -2.24
N ARG A 201 1.84 18.40 -3.50
CA ARG A 201 0.49 18.49 -4.02
C ARG A 201 -0.24 17.15 -4.05
N ALA A 202 0.45 16.10 -4.50
CA ALA A 202 -0.13 14.75 -4.58
C ALA A 202 -0.50 14.21 -3.19
N LEU A 203 0.38 14.38 -2.19
CA LEU A 203 0.13 13.96 -0.82
C LEU A 203 -0.96 14.81 -0.15
N SER A 204 -0.99 16.13 -0.38
CA SER A 204 -2.03 17.01 0.16
C SER A 204 -3.43 16.58 -0.29
N ARG A 205 -3.61 16.04 -1.50
CA ARG A 205 -4.90 15.49 -1.95
C ARG A 205 -5.38 14.34 -1.07
N ILE A 206 -4.46 13.53 -0.51
CA ILE A 206 -4.79 12.44 0.40
C ILE A 206 -4.98 12.96 1.83
N LEU A 207 -4.16 13.91 2.26
CA LEU A 207 -4.10 14.39 3.63
C LEU A 207 -5.23 15.35 3.99
N ASN A 208 -5.61 16.26 3.08
CA ASN A 208 -6.63 17.27 3.33
C ASN A 208 -8.00 16.69 3.75
N PRO A 209 -8.53 15.62 3.10
CA PRO A 209 -9.76 15.00 3.55
C PRO A 209 -9.67 14.36 4.96
N LEU A 210 -8.45 14.08 5.43
CA LEU A 210 -8.19 13.56 6.77
C LEU A 210 -8.03 14.67 7.83
N GLY A 211 -8.04 15.94 7.40
CA GLY A 211 -7.75 17.07 8.25
C GLY A 211 -6.27 17.16 8.64
N LEU A 212 -5.39 16.65 7.77
CA LEU A 212 -3.94 16.70 7.93
C LEU A 212 -3.33 17.63 6.88
N GLU A 213 -2.21 18.26 7.24
CA GLU A 213 -1.40 19.06 6.34
C GLU A 213 -0.17 18.26 5.91
N PHE A 214 0.36 18.59 4.73
CA PHE A 214 1.63 18.03 4.26
C PHE A 214 2.77 18.48 5.21
N GLU A 215 3.67 17.56 5.52
CA GLU A 215 4.88 17.82 6.31
C GLU A 215 6.13 17.62 5.43
N ASP A 216 7.06 18.56 5.42
CA ASP A 216 8.30 18.48 4.61
C ASP A 216 9.12 17.20 4.89
N ARG A 217 9.06 16.70 6.13
CA ARG A 217 9.70 15.42 6.49
C ARG A 217 9.23 14.23 5.64
N GLN A 218 8.06 14.31 5.00
CA GLN A 218 7.57 13.25 4.12
C GLN A 218 8.46 13.10 2.88
N LEU A 219 9.16 14.16 2.46
CA LEU A 219 10.15 14.09 1.38
C LEU A 219 11.46 13.45 1.83
N ASP A 220 11.75 13.45 3.12
CA ASP A 220 12.92 12.78 3.72
C ASP A 220 12.67 11.29 4.04
N TRP A 221 11.66 10.69 3.45
CA TRP A 221 11.21 9.32 3.72
C TRP A 221 12.36 8.30 3.75
N ALA A 222 13.37 8.43 2.90
CA ALA A 222 14.49 7.50 2.84
C ALA A 222 15.44 7.60 4.06
N ARG A 223 15.41 8.71 4.80
CA ARG A 223 16.20 8.92 6.01
C ARG A 223 15.44 8.55 7.28
N LEU A 224 14.12 8.40 7.18
CA LEU A 224 13.28 8.05 8.31
C LEU A 224 13.25 6.53 8.52
N ARG A 225 12.99 6.13 9.75
CA ARG A 225 12.87 4.72 10.10
C ARG A 225 11.45 4.25 9.85
N HIS A 226 11.29 3.27 8.97
CA HIS A 226 10.03 2.63 8.64
C HIS A 226 9.97 1.20 9.14
N HIS A 227 8.74 0.69 9.36
CA HIS A 227 8.51 -0.66 9.89
C HIS A 227 7.57 -1.48 8.99
N ASN A 228 7.57 -1.18 7.70
CA ASN A 228 6.71 -1.80 6.70
C ASN A 228 7.02 -3.29 6.52
N LEU A 229 5.95 -4.05 6.30
CA LEU A 229 6.00 -5.45 5.89
C LEU A 229 5.92 -5.53 4.36
N ALA A 230 6.78 -6.32 3.74
CA ALA A 230 6.82 -6.55 2.30
C ALA A 230 6.97 -5.25 1.47
N GLY A 231 6.63 -5.30 0.19
CA GLY A 231 6.81 -4.19 -0.74
C GLY A 231 8.06 -4.32 -1.61
N ASN A 232 8.34 -3.27 -2.37
CA ASN A 232 9.52 -3.20 -3.25
C ASN A 232 10.81 -3.08 -2.43
N ALA A 233 11.93 -3.58 -2.99
CA ALA A 233 13.25 -3.53 -2.35
C ALA A 233 13.75 -2.10 -2.08
N MET A 234 13.21 -1.07 -2.77
CA MET A 234 13.52 0.34 -2.53
C MET A 234 13.34 0.75 -1.05
N ARG A 235 12.48 0.07 -0.31
CA ARG A 235 12.26 0.30 1.12
C ARG A 235 13.50 0.10 1.99
N PHE A 236 14.56 -0.56 1.46
CA PHE A 236 15.83 -0.79 2.17
C PHE A 236 16.98 0.08 1.68
N SER A 237 16.87 0.67 0.50
CA SER A 237 18.00 1.30 -0.18
C SER A 237 17.59 2.51 -1.02
N GLY A 238 16.44 3.12 -0.72
CA GLY A 238 16.04 4.34 -1.39
C GLY A 238 17.04 5.47 -1.11
N ASN A 239 17.44 6.18 -2.17
CA ASN A 239 18.28 7.38 -2.06
C ASN A 239 17.46 8.65 -1.77
N GLY A 240 16.15 8.53 -1.63
CA GLY A 240 15.22 9.64 -1.44
C GLY A 240 14.82 10.36 -2.73
N GLU A 241 15.41 10.00 -3.86
CA GLU A 241 15.07 10.61 -5.15
C GLU A 241 13.68 10.16 -5.62
N LEU A 242 12.83 11.12 -5.93
CA LEU A 242 11.53 10.90 -6.55
C LEU A 242 11.67 11.12 -8.05
N LYS A 243 11.75 10.03 -8.78
CA LYS A 243 11.91 10.05 -10.24
C LYS A 243 10.89 9.14 -10.91
N GLU A 244 10.25 9.67 -11.93
CA GLU A 244 9.39 8.86 -12.78
C GLU A 244 10.21 7.78 -13.50
N ASP A 245 9.72 6.54 -13.47
CA ASP A 245 10.24 5.47 -14.30
C ASP A 245 9.53 5.46 -15.65
N ASP A 246 10.09 6.18 -16.61
CA ASP A 246 9.65 6.28 -18.01
C ASP A 246 10.35 5.27 -18.93
N SER A 247 11.09 4.31 -18.37
CA SER A 247 11.91 3.33 -19.13
C SER A 247 11.11 2.57 -20.19
N TRP A 248 9.80 2.49 -20.04
CA TRP A 248 8.90 1.86 -21.00
C TRP A 248 8.98 2.51 -22.39
N ARG A 249 9.19 3.84 -22.47
CA ARG A 249 9.29 4.59 -23.74
C ARG A 249 10.42 4.06 -24.65
N ARG A 250 11.48 3.51 -24.05
CA ARG A 250 12.66 2.99 -24.76
C ARG A 250 12.69 1.47 -24.85
N MET A 251 11.99 0.77 -23.96
CA MET A 251 12.13 -0.67 -23.77
C MET A 251 10.92 -1.47 -24.25
N MET A 252 9.78 -0.83 -24.43
CA MET A 252 8.56 -1.49 -24.86
C MET A 252 8.53 -1.56 -26.37
N ALA A 253 8.16 -2.70 -26.93
CA ALA A 253 8.00 -2.85 -28.39
C ALA A 253 6.89 -1.91 -28.90
N PRO A 254 7.07 -1.21 -30.04
CA PRO A 254 6.06 -0.31 -30.60
C PRO A 254 4.67 -0.95 -30.73
N GLU A 255 4.61 -2.19 -31.20
CA GLU A 255 3.37 -2.93 -31.38
C GLU A 255 2.63 -3.17 -30.05
N LEU A 256 3.38 -3.32 -28.96
CA LEU A 256 2.79 -3.45 -27.62
C LEU A 256 2.29 -2.10 -27.11
N ILE A 257 2.99 -1.00 -27.40
CA ILE A 257 2.54 0.37 -27.06
C ILE A 257 1.20 0.64 -27.74
N GLU A 258 1.09 0.42 -29.08
CA GLU A 258 -0.15 0.61 -29.81
C GLU A 258 -1.31 -0.26 -29.28
N ARG A 259 -1.02 -1.48 -28.88
CA ARG A 259 -2.02 -2.38 -28.29
C ARG A 259 -2.51 -1.87 -26.94
N VAL A 260 -1.61 -1.36 -26.11
CA VAL A 260 -1.95 -0.75 -24.83
C VAL A 260 -2.82 0.48 -25.07
N ASP A 261 -2.42 1.39 -25.97
CA ASP A 261 -3.17 2.61 -26.32
C ASP A 261 -4.60 2.31 -26.74
N ARG A 262 -4.79 1.31 -27.61
CA ARG A 262 -6.13 0.87 -28.05
C ARG A 262 -6.97 0.29 -26.91
N ALA A 263 -6.35 -0.38 -25.94
CA ALA A 263 -7.05 -1.10 -24.91
C ALA A 263 -7.43 -0.23 -23.70
N ILE A 264 -6.67 0.84 -23.42
CA ILE A 264 -6.82 1.61 -22.18
C ILE A 264 -7.87 2.73 -22.26
N GLY A 265 -8.34 3.12 -23.44
CA GLY A 265 -9.20 4.31 -23.61
C GLY A 265 -10.43 4.32 -22.69
N LYS A 266 -11.13 3.18 -22.57
CA LYS A 266 -12.28 3.05 -21.66
C LYS A 266 -11.89 3.15 -20.18
N LEU A 267 -10.75 2.56 -19.81
CA LEU A 267 -10.24 2.64 -18.44
C LEU A 267 -9.83 4.07 -18.08
N GLU A 268 -9.13 4.75 -18.99
CA GLU A 268 -8.70 6.15 -18.80
C GLU A 268 -9.90 7.09 -18.64
N SER A 269 -10.97 6.89 -19.42
CA SER A 269 -12.21 7.66 -19.26
C SER A 269 -12.81 7.48 -17.87
N ARG A 270 -12.91 6.24 -17.36
CA ARG A 270 -13.41 5.97 -16.01
C ARG A 270 -12.52 6.59 -14.92
N ILE A 271 -11.21 6.60 -15.12
CA ILE A 271 -10.26 7.20 -14.17
C ILE A 271 -10.37 8.71 -14.19
N ALA A 272 -10.52 9.32 -15.36
CA ALA A 272 -10.71 10.77 -15.49
C ALA A 272 -11.95 11.28 -14.74
N GLU A 273 -13.01 10.48 -14.67
CA GLU A 273 -14.22 10.79 -13.88
C GLU A 273 -13.96 10.75 -12.35
N CYS A 274 -12.84 10.15 -11.92
CA CYS A 274 -12.48 9.97 -10.50
C CYS A 274 -11.34 10.90 -10.04
N LEU A 275 -10.77 11.73 -10.93
CA LEU A 275 -9.70 12.68 -10.64
C LEU A 275 -10.24 14.06 -10.29
#